data_25796872a8b511565f94ec146372ab00
#
_entry.id   25796872a8b511565f94ec146372ab00
#
_cell.length_a   1.000
_cell.length_b   1.000
_cell.length_c   1.000
_cell.angle_alpha   90.00
_cell.angle_beta   90.00
_cell.angle_gamma   90.00
#
_symmetry.space_group_name_H-M   'P 1'
#
loop_
_entity.id
_entity.type
_entity.pdbx_description
1 polymer ?
#
loop_
_entity_poly.entity_id
_entity_poly.type
_entity_poly.pdbx_seq_one_letter_code
_entity_poly.pdbx_strand_id
1 'polypeptide(L)'
;MIIPNEIRVGSTFYTVKAQATPIVMKGMQCYGYCDPNMHEILLDAGLISDEQTMEQTFCHELIHAMMFERKINLEAWGLTNAQMEHVVDSLGISLHQILMDNPDITMTAEEYDKKYPENKEEEK
;
A
#
# COMPACT_ATOMS: atom_id res chain seq x y z
N MET A 1 11.31 -4.00 -0.64
CA MET A 1 10.57 -2.77 -0.24
C MET A 1 10.43 -2.75 1.27
N ILE A 2 10.53 -1.57 1.87
CA ILE A 2 10.34 -1.40 3.31
C ILE A 2 8.91 -0.93 3.56
N ILE A 3 8.16 -1.67 4.38
CA ILE A 3 6.82 -1.27 4.78
C ILE A 3 6.95 -0.34 5.99
N PRO A 4 6.51 0.93 5.88
CA PRO A 4 6.66 1.87 6.99
C PRO A 4 5.67 1.58 8.12
N ASN A 5 5.97 2.07 9.33
CA ASN A 5 5.03 2.00 10.47
C ASN A 5 3.94 3.07 10.40
N GLU A 6 4.18 4.10 9.61
CA GLU A 6 3.23 5.19 9.41
C GLU A 6 3.37 5.68 7.98
N ILE A 7 2.24 5.99 7.35
CA ILE A 7 2.22 6.51 6.00
C ILE A 7 1.17 7.62 5.89
N ARG A 8 1.52 8.70 5.22
CA ARG A 8 0.56 9.78 4.96
C ARG A 8 -0.17 9.52 3.66
N VAL A 9 -1.49 9.45 3.74
CA VAL A 9 -2.36 9.25 2.59
C VAL A 9 -3.27 10.48 2.46
N GLY A 10 -3.09 11.24 1.39
CA GLY A 10 -3.71 12.56 1.32
C GLY A 10 -3.17 13.44 2.45
N SER A 11 -4.05 13.97 3.28
CA SER A 11 -3.66 14.76 4.45
C SER A 11 -3.72 13.97 5.76
N THR A 12 -3.97 12.65 5.69
CA THR A 12 -4.21 11.81 6.86
C THR A 12 -3.04 10.86 7.09
N PHE A 13 -2.60 10.72 8.34
CA PHE A 13 -1.59 9.74 8.73
C PHE A 13 -2.25 8.42 9.12
N TYR A 14 -1.84 7.35 8.47
CA TYR A 14 -2.26 5.98 8.78
C TYR A 14 -1.14 5.26 9.50
N THR A 15 -1.49 4.52 10.57
CA THR A 15 -0.55 3.59 11.19
C THR A 15 -0.60 2.27 10.43
N VAL A 16 0.56 1.62 10.30
CA VAL A 16 0.68 0.32 9.64
C VAL A 16 1.22 -0.67 10.65
N LYS A 17 0.45 -1.73 10.91
CA LYS A 17 0.81 -2.75 11.90
C LYS A 17 0.77 -4.14 11.30
N ALA A 18 1.86 -4.89 11.49
CA ALA A 18 1.87 -6.33 11.25
C ALA A 18 1.61 -7.01 12.59
N GLN A 19 0.54 -7.78 12.68
CA GLN A 19 0.13 -8.43 13.93
C GLN A 19 0.08 -9.95 13.79
N ALA A 20 0.39 -10.66 14.88
CA ALA A 20 0.29 -12.12 14.91
C ALA A 20 -1.15 -12.60 15.12
N THR A 21 -2.00 -11.74 15.70
CA THR A 21 -3.41 -12.04 15.92
C THR A 21 -4.15 -12.07 14.58
N PRO A 22 -4.99 -13.09 14.32
CA PRO A 22 -5.73 -13.16 13.06
C PRO A 22 -6.64 -11.96 12.83
N ILE A 23 -6.70 -11.54 11.55
CA ILE A 23 -7.62 -10.51 11.10
C ILE A 23 -8.84 -11.23 10.52
N VAL A 24 -10.00 -11.08 11.17
CA VAL A 24 -11.22 -11.79 10.77
C VAL A 24 -12.29 -10.78 10.41
N MET A 25 -12.78 -10.87 9.17
CA MET A 25 -13.87 -10.03 8.66
C MET A 25 -14.97 -10.92 8.12
N LYS A 26 -16.20 -10.73 8.63
CA LYS A 26 -17.37 -11.51 8.24
C LYS A 26 -17.13 -13.03 8.37
N GLY A 27 -16.45 -13.45 9.44
CA GLY A 27 -16.13 -14.85 9.69
C GLY A 27 -14.99 -15.44 8.85
N MET A 28 -14.32 -14.64 8.02
CA MET A 28 -13.22 -15.09 7.20
C MET A 28 -11.92 -14.41 7.60
N GLN A 29 -10.83 -15.19 7.67
CA GLN A 29 -9.50 -14.66 7.92
C GLN A 29 -8.97 -13.97 6.66
N CYS A 30 -8.46 -12.76 6.83
CA CYS A 30 -7.93 -11.93 5.75
C CYS A 30 -6.44 -11.70 5.92
N TYR A 31 -5.72 -11.49 4.82
CA TYR A 31 -4.30 -11.13 4.85
C TYR A 31 -4.08 -9.73 5.41
N GLY A 32 -5.00 -8.82 5.16
CA GLY A 32 -4.89 -7.45 5.63
C GLY A 32 -6.26 -6.79 5.75
N TYR A 33 -6.24 -5.61 6.35
CA TYR A 33 -7.44 -4.79 6.53
C TYR A 33 -7.06 -3.32 6.59
N CYS A 34 -7.83 -2.48 5.91
CA CYS A 34 -7.73 -1.04 6.03
C CYS A 34 -8.94 -0.53 6.79
N ASP A 35 -8.69 0.11 7.94
CA ASP A 35 -9.73 0.78 8.73
C ASP A 35 -9.59 2.29 8.54
N PRO A 36 -10.37 2.90 7.64
CA PRO A 36 -10.24 4.32 7.37
C PRO A 36 -10.74 5.20 8.52
N ASN A 37 -11.61 4.68 9.39
CA ASN A 37 -12.11 5.44 10.52
C ASN A 37 -11.09 5.54 11.65
N MET A 38 -10.30 4.48 11.85
CA MET A 38 -9.21 4.45 12.82
C MET A 38 -7.87 4.88 12.21
N HIS A 39 -7.83 5.10 10.90
CA HIS A 39 -6.63 5.42 10.15
C HIS A 39 -5.55 4.35 10.37
N GLU A 40 -5.93 3.08 10.17
CA GLU A 40 -5.03 1.94 10.37
C GLU A 40 -5.00 1.04 9.16
N ILE A 41 -3.81 0.50 8.88
CA ILE A 41 -3.63 -0.62 7.96
C ILE A 41 -3.05 -1.76 8.79
N LEU A 42 -3.73 -2.90 8.77
CA LEU A 42 -3.35 -4.10 9.51
C LEU A 42 -2.92 -5.20 8.54
N LEU A 43 -1.83 -5.89 8.86
CA LEU A 43 -1.31 -7.00 8.08
C LEU A 43 -1.22 -8.23 9.00
N ASP A 44 -1.65 -9.38 8.50
CA ASP A 44 -1.65 -10.63 9.28
C ASP A 44 -0.29 -11.33 9.15
N ALA A 45 0.61 -11.06 10.08
CA ALA A 45 1.94 -11.65 10.10
C ALA A 45 1.93 -13.14 10.45
N GLY A 46 0.84 -13.64 11.04
CA GLY A 46 0.70 -15.07 11.33
C GLY A 46 0.28 -15.88 10.13
N LEU A 47 -0.47 -15.28 9.19
CA LEU A 47 -0.96 -15.94 7.99
C LEU A 47 0.01 -15.79 6.81
N ILE A 48 0.62 -14.61 6.67
CA ILE A 48 1.51 -14.30 5.56
C ILE A 48 2.92 -14.79 5.88
N SER A 49 3.46 -15.67 5.03
CA SER A 49 4.75 -16.33 5.26
C SER A 49 5.90 -15.76 4.43
N ASP A 50 5.62 -14.95 3.40
CA ASP A 50 6.64 -14.43 2.50
C ASP A 50 6.57 -12.91 2.33
N GLU A 51 7.70 -12.30 2.03
CA GLU A 51 7.82 -10.85 1.89
C GLU A 51 6.98 -10.31 0.74
N GLN A 52 6.96 -11.00 -0.39
CA GLN A 52 6.22 -10.56 -1.56
C GLN A 52 4.73 -10.44 -1.26
N THR A 53 4.15 -11.47 -0.62
CA THR A 53 2.74 -11.43 -0.23
C THR A 53 2.47 -10.33 0.79
N MET A 54 3.37 -10.11 1.75
CA MET A 54 3.26 -9.04 2.73
C MET A 54 3.23 -7.67 2.05
N GLU A 55 4.15 -7.45 1.12
CA GLU A 55 4.26 -6.19 0.39
C GLU A 55 3.05 -5.95 -0.52
N GLN A 56 2.59 -6.98 -1.22
CA GLN A 56 1.39 -6.89 -2.07
C GLN A 56 0.15 -6.62 -1.24
N THR A 57 0.04 -7.24 -0.07
CA THR A 57 -1.08 -7.01 0.85
C THR A 57 -1.06 -5.56 1.36
N PHE A 58 0.10 -5.06 1.74
CA PHE A 58 0.23 -3.66 2.12
C PHE A 58 -0.22 -2.73 0.99
N CYS A 59 0.23 -2.96 -0.23
CA CYS A 59 -0.17 -2.14 -1.38
C CYS A 59 -1.68 -2.23 -1.64
N HIS A 60 -2.29 -3.40 -1.48
CA HIS A 60 -3.73 -3.59 -1.61
C HIS A 60 -4.48 -2.71 -0.59
N GLU A 61 -4.10 -2.77 0.69
CA GLU A 61 -4.75 -1.97 1.73
C GLU A 61 -4.46 -0.48 1.55
N LEU A 62 -3.29 -0.13 1.04
CA LEU A 62 -2.95 1.26 0.72
C LEU A 62 -3.89 1.83 -0.36
N ILE A 63 -4.24 1.03 -1.37
CA ILE A 63 -5.21 1.46 -2.39
C ILE A 63 -6.57 1.74 -1.76
N HIS A 64 -7.03 0.90 -0.82
CA HIS A 64 -8.26 1.18 -0.07
C HIS A 64 -8.19 2.53 0.65
N ALA A 65 -7.08 2.80 1.34
CA ALA A 65 -6.88 4.06 2.04
C ALA A 65 -6.89 5.25 1.09
N MET A 66 -6.19 5.13 -0.05
CA MET A 66 -6.16 6.16 -1.09
C MET A 66 -7.56 6.48 -1.60
N MET A 67 -8.34 5.47 -1.91
CA MET A 67 -9.71 5.63 -2.40
C MET A 67 -10.59 6.33 -1.38
N PHE A 68 -10.50 5.91 -0.12
CA PHE A 68 -11.27 6.54 0.96
C PHE A 68 -10.91 8.02 1.11
N GLU A 69 -9.61 8.34 1.16
CA GLU A 69 -9.16 9.73 1.35
C GLU A 69 -9.49 10.61 0.16
N ARG A 70 -9.58 10.04 -1.05
CA ARG A 70 -9.97 10.76 -2.27
C ARG A 70 -11.47 10.70 -2.54
N LYS A 71 -12.25 10.06 -1.66
CA LYS A 71 -13.70 9.90 -1.82
C LYS A 71 -14.08 9.19 -3.11
N ILE A 72 -13.28 8.21 -3.50
CA ILE A 72 -13.58 7.34 -4.64
C ILE A 72 -14.43 6.19 -4.12
N ASN A 73 -15.74 6.25 -4.39
CA ASN A 73 -16.69 5.25 -3.96
C ASN A 73 -17.20 4.46 -5.17
N LEU A 74 -16.53 3.33 -5.45
CA LEU A 74 -16.87 2.51 -6.60
C LEU A 74 -18.26 1.89 -6.49
N GLU A 75 -18.73 1.59 -5.27
CA GLU A 75 -20.09 1.09 -5.05
C GLU A 75 -21.13 2.11 -5.51
N ALA A 76 -20.92 3.39 -5.21
CA ALA A 76 -21.80 4.46 -5.65
C ALA A 76 -21.79 4.61 -7.18
N TRP A 77 -20.72 4.15 -7.84
CA TRP A 77 -20.63 4.15 -9.31
C TRP A 77 -21.20 2.89 -9.96
N GLY A 78 -21.81 2.00 -9.15
CA GLY A 78 -22.51 0.84 -9.64
C GLY A 78 -21.67 -0.43 -9.75
N LEU A 79 -20.44 -0.46 -9.22
CA LEU A 79 -19.62 -1.65 -9.23
C LEU A 79 -20.09 -2.63 -8.14
N THR A 80 -20.07 -3.92 -8.48
CA THR A 80 -20.30 -4.98 -7.49
C THR A 80 -19.10 -5.09 -6.55
N ASN A 81 -19.29 -5.76 -5.42
CA ASN A 81 -18.20 -6.00 -4.48
C ASN A 81 -17.03 -6.76 -5.14
N ALA A 82 -17.33 -7.76 -5.95
CA ALA A 82 -16.31 -8.50 -6.69
C ALA A 82 -15.53 -7.61 -7.67
N GLN A 83 -16.23 -6.70 -8.36
CA GLN A 83 -15.60 -5.75 -9.27
C GLN A 83 -14.71 -4.74 -8.52
N MET A 84 -15.19 -4.23 -7.37
CA MET A 84 -14.40 -3.33 -6.54
C MET A 84 -13.11 -3.98 -6.05
N GLU A 85 -13.20 -5.22 -5.54
CA GLU A 85 -12.02 -5.96 -5.08
C GLU A 85 -11.05 -6.25 -6.23
N HIS A 86 -11.57 -6.53 -7.43
CA HIS A 86 -10.71 -6.72 -8.60
C HIS A 86 -9.93 -5.45 -8.95
N VAL A 87 -10.59 -4.29 -8.90
CA VAL A 87 -9.92 -3.00 -9.16
C VAL A 87 -8.83 -2.75 -8.12
N VAL A 88 -9.15 -2.90 -6.85
CA VAL A 88 -8.20 -2.66 -5.75
C VAL A 88 -7.02 -3.63 -5.84
N ASP A 89 -7.29 -4.90 -6.08
CA ASP A 89 -6.25 -5.92 -6.18
C ASP A 89 -5.32 -5.65 -7.35
N SER A 90 -5.88 -5.35 -8.53
CA SER A 90 -5.10 -5.05 -9.72
C SER A 90 -4.22 -3.81 -9.55
N LEU A 91 -4.76 -2.74 -8.95
CA LEU A 91 -4.00 -1.53 -8.67
C LEU A 91 -2.91 -1.78 -7.63
N GLY A 92 -3.21 -2.56 -6.59
CA GLY A 92 -2.23 -2.91 -5.55
C GLY A 92 -1.05 -3.70 -6.11
N ILE A 93 -1.32 -4.72 -6.92
CA ILE A 93 -0.28 -5.53 -7.57
C ILE A 93 0.54 -4.66 -8.52
N SER A 94 -0.10 -3.79 -9.29
CA SER A 94 0.59 -2.87 -10.20
C SER A 94 1.47 -1.89 -9.47
N LEU A 95 0.99 -1.32 -8.37
CA LEU A 95 1.77 -0.41 -7.54
C LEU A 95 3.01 -1.11 -6.98
N HIS A 96 2.85 -2.31 -6.45
CA HIS A 96 3.96 -3.11 -5.94
C HIS A 96 5.00 -3.37 -7.02
N GLN A 97 4.56 -3.81 -8.20
CA GLN A 97 5.45 -4.08 -9.33
C GLN A 97 6.24 -2.82 -9.74
N ILE A 98 5.55 -1.68 -9.85
CA ILE A 98 6.21 -0.42 -10.23
C ILE A 98 7.27 -0.02 -9.21
N LEU A 99 6.97 -0.11 -7.92
CA LEU A 99 7.91 0.25 -6.87
C LEU A 99 9.11 -0.70 -6.81
N MET A 100 8.88 -2.00 -7.02
CA MET A 100 9.95 -3.00 -6.98
C MET A 100 10.88 -2.91 -8.20
N ASP A 101 10.32 -2.65 -9.37
CA ASP A 101 11.10 -2.58 -10.61
C ASP A 101 11.76 -1.21 -10.84
N ASN A 102 11.34 -0.20 -10.09
CA ASN A 102 11.83 1.17 -10.24
C ASN A 102 12.20 1.78 -8.88
N PRO A 103 13.21 1.23 -8.20
CA PRO A 103 13.54 1.66 -6.83
C PRO A 103 13.96 3.14 -6.73
N ASP A 104 14.40 3.73 -7.82
CA ASP A 104 14.81 5.15 -7.83
C ASP A 104 13.64 6.11 -7.60
N ILE A 105 12.40 5.68 -7.82
CA ILE A 105 11.22 6.52 -7.62
C ILE A 105 11.11 6.99 -6.17
N THR A 106 11.50 6.15 -5.22
CA THR A 106 11.38 6.44 -3.79
C THR A 106 12.66 7.03 -3.19
N MET A 107 13.67 7.29 -4.01
CA MET A 107 14.92 7.88 -3.54
C MET A 107 14.74 9.35 -3.18
N THR A 108 15.45 9.78 -2.15
CA THR A 108 15.66 11.20 -1.90
C THR A 108 16.63 11.77 -2.94
N ALA A 109 16.62 13.09 -3.09
CA ALA A 109 17.59 13.75 -3.99
C ALA A 109 19.03 13.43 -3.58
N GLU A 110 19.31 13.39 -2.28
CA GLU A 110 20.63 13.05 -1.75
C GLU A 110 21.05 11.62 -2.13
N GLU A 111 20.14 10.65 -1.98
CA GLU A 111 20.40 9.25 -2.34
C GLU A 111 20.64 9.12 -3.85
N TYR A 112 19.86 9.83 -4.66
CA TYR A 112 20.02 9.84 -6.10
C TYR A 112 21.38 10.40 -6.51
N ASP A 113 21.81 11.51 -5.92
CA ASP A 113 23.09 12.13 -6.20
C ASP A 113 24.26 11.22 -5.85
N LYS A 114 24.16 10.44 -4.78
CA LYS A 114 25.18 9.46 -4.39
C LYS A 114 25.26 8.30 -5.38
N LYS A 115 24.11 7.85 -5.88
CA LYS A 115 24.05 6.73 -6.83
C LYS A 115 24.47 7.14 -8.23
N TYR A 116 24.15 8.37 -8.62
CA TYR A 116 24.41 8.90 -9.96
C TYR A 116 25.15 10.25 -9.89
N PRO A 117 26.39 10.28 -9.38
CA PRO A 117 27.10 11.55 -9.18
C PRO A 117 27.38 12.34 -10.47
N GLU A 118 27.48 11.66 -11.60
CA GLU A 118 27.71 12.27 -12.91
C GLU A 118 26.52 13.08 -13.43
N ASN A 119 25.33 12.83 -12.93
CA ASN A 119 24.10 13.54 -13.35
C ASN A 119 23.93 14.89 -12.64
N LYS A 120 24.75 15.19 -11.63
CA LYS A 120 24.62 16.38 -10.81
C LYS A 120 24.80 17.69 -11.60
N GLU A 121 25.61 17.66 -12.61
CA GLU A 121 25.86 18.82 -13.45
C GLU A 121 24.76 19.08 -14.48
N GLU A 122 24.04 18.03 -14.86
CA GLU A 122 22.94 18.11 -15.82
C GLU A 122 21.68 18.74 -15.24
N GLU A 123 21.58 18.82 -13.93
CA GLU A 123 20.43 19.37 -13.22
C GLU A 123 20.49 20.90 -13.05
N LYS A 124 21.56 21.49 -13.49
CA LYS A 124 21.75 22.95 -13.41
C LYS A 124 20.94 23.65 -14.53
#